data_2d72b233cae15d43ab8471f766aec3d6
#
_entry.id   2d72b233cae15d43ab8471f766aec3d6
#
_cell.length_a   1.000
_cell.length_b   1.000
_cell.length_c   1.000
_cell.angle_alpha   90.00
_cell.angle_beta   90.00
_cell.angle_gamma   90.00
#
_symmetry.space_group_name_H-M   'P 1'
#
loop_
_entity.id
_entity.type
_entity.pdbx_description
1 polymer ?
#
loop_
_entity_poly.entity_id
_entity_poly.type
_entity_poly.pdbx_seq_one_letter_code
_entity_poly.pdbx_strand_id
1 'polypeptide(L)'
;MAKNFDVLINTINGKYYKQFISKRDKVFSEEDLRVAFSSLVDSICEQNDILIPEERHEYSVYKGRIDSLYGEVILEYKAPNLLDSNNSSKKNQKAIEQVKRHISGIENKQKKSSNRFLAIVFDGFKIIFVRKRNNLWDVEEPVDVNEKNFKLLLQRLFSVGIQGKALIIDNLVKDFSIVSSDVINDLKILLTNFNDNNSDKINLLYEQWKILFREVCGYEFDTKKIEIKELLSTFEIEDEDIDLSKIIFAIHTYYALF
;
A
#
# COMPACT_ATOMS: atom_id res chain seq x y z
N MET A 1 -5.67 6.20 -14.88
CA MET A 1 -5.48 4.83 -14.36
C MET A 1 -4.44 4.89 -13.25
N ALA A 2 -4.80 4.53 -12.03
CA ALA A 2 -3.80 4.33 -10.98
C ALA A 2 -2.90 3.17 -11.43
N LYS A 3 -1.58 3.43 -11.61
CA LYS A 3 -0.63 2.36 -11.94
C LYS A 3 -0.65 1.38 -10.76
N ASN A 4 -0.92 0.11 -11.03
CA ASN A 4 -0.80 -0.91 -9.99
C ASN A 4 0.70 -1.09 -9.67
N PHE A 5 1.15 -0.45 -8.58
CA PHE A 5 2.55 -0.43 -8.17
C PHE A 5 3.09 -1.81 -7.84
N ASP A 6 2.26 -2.72 -7.35
CA ASP A 6 2.70 -4.07 -7.05
C ASP A 6 3.08 -4.84 -8.32
N VAL A 7 2.29 -4.69 -9.38
CA VAL A 7 2.61 -5.26 -10.70
C VAL A 7 3.87 -4.60 -11.27
N LEU A 8 3.96 -3.27 -11.18
CA LEU A 8 5.14 -2.54 -11.64
C LEU A 8 6.40 -3.00 -10.89
N ILE A 9 6.38 -3.00 -9.56
CA ILE A 9 7.53 -3.43 -8.75
C ILE A 9 7.90 -4.89 -9.04
N ASN A 10 6.93 -5.77 -9.22
CA ASN A 10 7.20 -7.15 -9.62
C ASN A 10 7.98 -7.24 -10.94
N THR A 11 7.66 -6.36 -11.89
CA THR A 11 8.29 -6.37 -13.22
C THR A 11 9.70 -5.76 -13.20
N ILE A 12 9.91 -4.71 -12.41
CA ILE A 12 11.16 -3.92 -12.47
C ILE A 12 12.19 -4.29 -11.39
N ASN A 13 11.77 -5.00 -10.33
CA ASN A 13 12.61 -5.26 -9.15
C ASN A 13 13.98 -5.84 -9.51
N GLY A 14 14.05 -6.89 -10.31
CA GLY A 14 15.31 -7.55 -10.66
C GLY A 14 16.32 -6.62 -11.34
N LYS A 15 15.86 -5.69 -12.19
CA LYS A 15 16.69 -4.66 -12.83
C LYS A 15 17.30 -3.71 -11.80
N TYR A 16 16.46 -3.15 -10.93
CA TYR A 16 16.87 -2.12 -9.98
C TYR A 16 17.64 -2.71 -8.79
N TYR A 17 17.33 -3.95 -8.40
CA TYR A 17 18.14 -4.69 -7.43
C TYR A 17 19.60 -4.85 -7.92
N LYS A 18 19.79 -5.33 -9.15
CA LYS A 18 21.15 -5.45 -9.75
C LYS A 18 21.85 -4.11 -9.84
N GLN A 19 21.13 -3.06 -10.23
CA GLN A 19 21.68 -1.71 -10.28
C GLN A 19 22.10 -1.20 -8.89
N PHE A 20 21.29 -1.45 -7.86
CA PHE A 20 21.63 -1.11 -6.47
C PHE A 20 22.87 -1.87 -6.01
N ILE A 21 22.90 -3.19 -6.16
CA ILE A 21 24.05 -4.02 -5.73
C ILE A 21 25.35 -3.57 -6.40
N SER A 22 25.33 -3.24 -7.69
CA SER A 22 26.53 -2.76 -8.41
C SER A 22 27.09 -1.43 -7.88
N LYS A 23 26.24 -0.60 -7.26
CA LYS A 23 26.64 0.67 -6.63
C LYS A 23 26.99 0.50 -5.16
N ARG A 24 26.31 -0.41 -4.45
CA ARG A 24 26.47 -0.65 -3.00
C ARG A 24 27.92 -0.89 -2.58
N ASP A 25 28.66 -1.66 -3.35
CA ASP A 25 30.05 -2.03 -3.03
C ASP A 25 31.02 -0.84 -3.13
N LYS A 26 30.54 0.30 -3.67
CA LYS A 26 31.28 1.57 -3.78
C LYS A 26 30.83 2.60 -2.75
N VAL A 27 29.91 2.23 -1.86
CA VAL A 27 29.38 3.09 -0.80
C VAL A 27 30.21 2.90 0.46
N PHE A 28 30.79 3.97 0.97
CA PHE A 28 31.68 3.95 2.14
C PHE A 28 31.10 4.68 3.35
N SER A 29 30.09 5.51 3.14
CA SER A 29 29.47 6.30 4.19
C SER A 29 27.93 6.22 4.15
N GLU A 30 27.31 6.68 5.23
CA GLU A 30 25.85 6.85 5.33
C GLU A 30 25.34 7.82 4.25
N GLU A 31 26.09 8.89 3.99
CA GLU A 31 25.74 9.88 2.97
C GLU A 31 25.84 9.29 1.55
N ASP A 32 26.89 8.51 1.23
CA ASP A 32 27.02 7.86 -0.06
C ASP A 32 25.84 6.90 -0.31
N LEU A 33 25.41 6.18 0.75
CA LEU A 33 24.26 5.27 0.67
C LEU A 33 22.97 6.05 0.39
N ARG A 34 22.77 7.16 1.10
CA ARG A 34 21.62 8.05 0.90
C ARG A 34 21.55 8.53 -0.54
N VAL A 35 22.63 9.10 -1.06
CA VAL A 35 22.70 9.61 -2.43
C VAL A 35 22.47 8.49 -3.45
N ALA A 36 23.11 7.34 -3.27
CA ALA A 36 22.98 6.22 -4.20
C ALA A 36 21.53 5.67 -4.24
N PHE A 37 20.87 5.58 -3.08
CA PHE A 37 19.50 5.06 -3.01
C PHE A 37 18.48 6.09 -3.47
N SER A 38 18.58 7.36 -3.10
CA SER A 38 17.71 8.44 -3.60
C SER A 38 17.78 8.53 -5.13
N SER A 39 18.99 8.55 -5.71
CA SER A 39 19.16 8.54 -7.17
C SER A 39 18.53 7.31 -7.86
N LEU A 40 18.49 6.17 -7.17
CA LEU A 40 17.82 4.98 -7.68
C LEU A 40 16.29 5.16 -7.66
N VAL A 41 15.74 5.68 -6.57
CA VAL A 41 14.29 5.97 -6.43
C VAL A 41 13.86 6.97 -7.49
N ASP A 42 14.62 8.05 -7.70
CA ASP A 42 14.36 9.05 -8.75
C ASP A 42 14.33 8.40 -10.13
N SER A 43 15.33 7.58 -10.44
CA SER A 43 15.39 6.85 -11.72
C SER A 43 14.21 5.90 -11.92
N ILE A 44 13.72 5.24 -10.85
CA ILE A 44 12.51 4.41 -10.91
C ILE A 44 11.29 5.29 -11.26
N CYS A 45 11.16 6.42 -10.59
CA CYS A 45 10.03 7.33 -10.77
C CYS A 45 10.01 7.94 -12.16
N GLU A 46 11.13 8.47 -12.63
CA GLU A 46 11.26 9.07 -13.97
C GLU A 46 10.97 8.06 -15.08
N GLN A 47 11.56 6.86 -15.03
CA GLN A 47 11.38 5.83 -16.07
C GLN A 47 9.97 5.24 -16.11
N ASN A 48 9.17 5.44 -15.08
CA ASN A 48 7.82 4.87 -14.97
C ASN A 48 6.73 5.94 -14.85
N ASP A 49 7.03 7.22 -15.10
CA ASP A 49 6.10 8.36 -14.96
C ASP A 49 5.39 8.38 -13.60
N ILE A 50 6.14 8.15 -12.53
CA ILE A 50 5.64 8.20 -11.16
C ILE A 50 5.91 9.59 -10.61
N LEU A 51 4.86 10.29 -10.20
CA LEU A 51 5.01 11.56 -9.47
C LEU A 51 5.49 11.25 -8.05
N ILE A 52 6.68 11.73 -7.71
CA ILE A 52 7.18 11.68 -6.33
C ILE A 52 6.48 12.78 -5.55
N PRO A 53 5.81 12.50 -4.39
CA PRO A 53 5.50 13.53 -3.43
C PRO A 53 6.83 14.16 -3.02
N GLU A 54 6.85 15.48 -2.86
CA GLU A 54 8.03 16.26 -2.53
C GLU A 54 8.93 15.52 -1.51
N GLU A 55 10.07 14.99 -1.98
CA GLU A 55 11.05 14.39 -1.10
C GLU A 55 11.64 15.47 -0.20
N ARG A 56 11.64 15.22 1.09
CA ARG A 56 12.20 16.14 2.08
C ARG A 56 13.45 15.51 2.68
N HIS A 57 14.59 15.92 2.17
CA HIS A 57 15.86 15.61 2.80
C HIS A 57 16.07 16.42 4.08
N GLU A 58 16.72 15.80 5.04
CA GLU A 58 17.13 16.45 6.30
C GLU A 58 15.97 17.19 7.00
N TYR A 59 14.80 16.55 7.01
CA TYR A 59 13.61 17.14 7.61
C TYR A 59 13.73 17.26 9.11
N SER A 60 13.78 18.50 9.62
CA SER A 60 13.89 18.76 11.05
C SER A 60 12.59 18.49 11.79
N VAL A 61 12.64 17.65 12.81
CA VAL A 61 11.55 17.35 13.73
C VAL A 61 11.95 17.75 15.16
N TYR A 62 10.97 17.79 16.09
CA TYR A 62 11.27 18.01 17.49
C TYR A 62 12.22 16.91 18.00
N LYS A 63 13.42 17.29 18.44
CA LYS A 63 14.51 16.40 18.90
C LYS A 63 15.20 15.56 17.82
N GLY A 64 15.31 16.03 16.58
CA GLY A 64 16.10 15.31 15.60
C GLY A 64 15.95 15.80 14.18
N ARG A 65 16.64 15.10 13.29
CA ARG A 65 16.64 15.33 11.85
C ARG A 65 16.47 13.99 11.17
N ILE A 66 15.56 13.92 10.23
CA ILE A 66 15.26 12.73 9.42
C ILE A 66 16.08 12.82 8.15
N ASP A 67 16.73 11.72 7.76
CA ASP A 67 17.58 11.71 6.57
C ASP A 67 16.78 11.90 5.28
N SER A 68 15.72 11.12 5.11
CA SER A 68 14.78 11.29 3.99
C SER A 68 13.35 10.99 4.42
N LEU A 69 12.41 11.81 3.95
CA LEU A 69 10.97 11.65 4.19
C LEU A 69 10.25 11.61 2.84
N TYR A 70 9.69 10.44 2.49
CA TYR A 70 8.85 10.23 1.32
C TYR A 70 7.39 10.07 1.76
N GLY A 71 6.62 11.15 1.69
CA GLY A 71 5.24 11.13 2.16
C GLY A 71 5.11 10.68 3.62
N GLU A 72 4.68 9.46 3.87
CA GLU A 72 4.51 8.86 5.19
C GLU A 72 5.61 7.82 5.53
N VAL A 73 6.66 7.72 4.71
CA VAL A 73 7.82 6.84 4.96
C VAL A 73 9.03 7.65 5.37
N ILE A 74 9.55 7.34 6.55
CA ILE A 74 10.84 7.80 7.05
C ILE A 74 11.90 6.82 6.60
N LEU A 75 12.92 7.29 5.90
CA LEU A 75 14.11 6.50 5.60
C LEU A 75 15.28 7.04 6.43
N GLU A 76 15.82 6.17 7.26
CA GLU A 76 16.98 6.46 8.13
C GLU A 76 18.15 5.60 7.67
N TYR A 77 19.17 6.24 7.17
CA TYR A 77 20.37 5.56 6.69
C TYR A 77 21.34 5.28 7.83
N LYS A 78 22.13 4.24 7.67
CA LYS A 78 23.22 3.90 8.57
C LYS A 78 24.46 3.54 7.76
N ALA A 79 25.63 3.72 8.37
CA ALA A 79 26.87 3.34 7.73
C ALA A 79 26.81 1.87 7.27
N PRO A 80 27.40 1.55 6.10
CA PRO A 80 27.37 0.20 5.53
C PRO A 80 27.80 -0.89 6.53
N ASN A 81 27.05 -1.99 6.60
CA ASN A 81 27.27 -3.10 7.52
C ASN A 81 27.21 -2.72 9.02
N LEU A 82 26.54 -1.63 9.38
CA LEU A 82 26.38 -1.26 10.79
C LEU A 82 25.37 -2.13 11.52
N LEU A 83 24.28 -2.53 10.84
CA LEU A 83 23.18 -3.24 11.45
C LEU A 83 23.52 -4.73 11.69
N ASP A 84 23.17 -5.21 12.86
CA ASP A 84 23.32 -6.61 13.23
C ASP A 84 22.08 -7.41 12.84
N SER A 85 22.16 -8.75 12.88
CA SER A 85 21.06 -9.64 12.48
C SER A 85 19.96 -9.79 13.55
N ASN A 86 20.05 -9.09 14.68
CA ASN A 86 19.14 -9.20 15.79
C ASN A 86 18.79 -7.81 16.34
N ASN A 87 17.51 -7.54 16.53
CA ASN A 87 17.00 -6.29 17.10
C ASN A 87 17.51 -5.98 18.49
N SER A 88 17.90 -7.00 19.30
CA SER A 88 18.41 -6.78 20.65
C SER A 88 19.83 -6.22 20.71
N SER A 89 20.55 -6.13 19.59
CA SER A 89 21.86 -5.53 19.56
C SER A 89 21.81 -4.04 19.92
N LYS A 90 22.86 -3.54 20.60
CA LYS A 90 22.93 -2.13 20.99
C LYS A 90 22.88 -1.18 19.79
N LYS A 91 23.42 -1.58 18.64
CA LYS A 91 23.44 -0.77 17.42
C LYS A 91 22.03 -0.64 16.85
N ASN A 92 21.32 -1.78 16.71
CA ASN A 92 19.96 -1.81 16.19
C ASN A 92 18.99 -1.09 17.14
N GLN A 93 19.09 -1.33 18.44
CA GLN A 93 18.29 -0.63 19.45
C GLN A 93 18.44 0.89 19.35
N LYS A 94 19.68 1.39 19.19
CA LYS A 94 19.93 2.83 19.01
C LYS A 94 19.23 3.38 17.75
N ALA A 95 19.32 2.66 16.63
CA ALA A 95 18.70 3.06 15.37
C ALA A 95 17.16 2.99 15.45
N ILE A 96 16.61 1.92 16.05
CA ILE A 96 15.17 1.75 16.28
C ILE A 96 14.61 2.88 17.15
N GLU A 97 15.28 3.20 18.26
CA GLU A 97 14.84 4.29 19.14
C GLU A 97 14.95 5.67 18.48
N GLN A 98 15.89 5.84 17.56
CA GLN A 98 16.00 7.06 16.76
C GLN A 98 14.77 7.24 15.87
N VAL A 99 14.38 6.23 15.09
CA VAL A 99 13.22 6.34 14.19
C VAL A 99 11.90 6.42 14.94
N LYS A 100 11.77 5.77 16.10
CA LYS A 100 10.59 5.95 16.97
C LYS A 100 10.42 7.40 17.43
N ARG A 101 11.53 8.07 17.76
CA ARG A 101 11.52 9.51 18.09
C ARG A 101 11.15 10.36 16.89
N HIS A 102 11.62 10.00 15.68
CA HIS A 102 11.28 10.69 14.45
C HIS A 102 9.77 10.59 14.15
N ILE A 103 9.16 9.39 14.23
CA ILE A 103 7.72 9.20 14.07
C ILE A 103 6.94 10.08 15.07
N SER A 104 7.32 10.03 16.35
CA SER A 104 6.67 10.85 17.38
C SER A 104 6.87 12.36 17.16
N GLY A 105 8.02 12.75 16.61
CA GLY A 105 8.34 14.14 16.27
C GLY A 105 7.49 14.67 15.11
N ILE A 106 7.24 13.83 14.09
CA ILE A 106 6.36 14.20 12.95
C ILE A 106 4.90 14.30 13.40
N GLU A 107 4.42 13.36 14.22
CA GLU A 107 3.06 13.39 14.80
C GLU A 107 2.77 14.74 15.42
N ASN A 108 3.68 15.25 16.24
CA ASN A 108 3.53 16.55 16.90
C ASN A 108 3.59 17.72 15.90
N LYS A 109 4.46 17.64 14.88
CA LYS A 109 4.66 18.75 13.94
C LYS A 109 3.58 18.85 12.87
N GLN A 110 3.14 17.70 12.33
CA GLN A 110 2.18 17.64 11.23
C GLN A 110 0.73 17.41 11.69
N LYS A 111 0.51 17.17 12.99
CA LYS A 111 -0.80 16.80 13.57
C LYS A 111 -1.43 15.58 12.89
N LYS A 112 -0.59 14.67 12.38
CA LYS A 112 -1.00 13.40 11.76
C LYS A 112 -0.76 12.27 12.75
N SER A 113 -1.66 11.30 12.79
CA SER A 113 -1.50 10.12 13.65
C SER A 113 -0.20 9.37 13.35
N SER A 114 0.54 8.98 14.37
CA SER A 114 1.76 8.19 14.26
C SER A 114 1.55 6.82 13.60
N ASN A 115 0.33 6.29 13.62
CA ASN A 115 -0.03 5.03 12.96
C ASN A 115 0.09 5.10 11.42
N ARG A 116 0.13 6.30 10.85
CA ARG A 116 0.30 6.50 9.39
C ARG A 116 1.72 6.21 8.92
N PHE A 117 2.70 6.44 9.79
CA PHE A 117 4.10 6.44 9.40
C PHE A 117 4.73 5.05 9.46
N LEU A 118 5.54 4.77 8.44
CA LEU A 118 6.48 3.65 8.41
C LEU A 118 7.89 4.24 8.46
N ALA A 119 8.71 3.76 9.38
CA ALA A 119 10.14 4.03 9.36
C ALA A 119 10.90 2.80 8.85
N ILE A 120 11.91 3.06 8.04
CA ILE A 120 12.81 2.07 7.47
C ILE A 120 14.23 2.45 7.87
N VAL A 121 14.90 1.60 8.63
CA VAL A 121 16.33 1.74 8.90
C VAL A 121 17.09 0.89 7.89
N PHE A 122 18.06 1.49 7.21
CA PHE A 122 18.73 0.88 6.07
C PHE A 122 20.23 1.18 6.04
N ASP A 123 21.06 0.14 5.99
CA ASP A 123 22.53 0.26 5.89
C ASP A 123 23.12 -0.28 4.58
N GLY A 124 22.25 -0.56 3.59
CA GLY A 124 22.63 -1.15 2.30
C GLY A 124 22.76 -2.67 2.32
N PHE A 125 22.89 -3.29 3.48
CA PHE A 125 23.02 -4.75 3.66
C PHE A 125 21.87 -5.35 4.45
N LYS A 126 21.29 -4.57 5.36
CA LYS A 126 20.12 -4.96 6.18
C LYS A 126 19.06 -3.87 6.18
N ILE A 127 17.83 -4.30 6.45
CA ILE A 127 16.64 -3.46 6.53
C ILE A 127 15.91 -3.79 7.83
N ILE A 128 15.49 -2.77 8.58
CA ILE A 128 14.59 -2.91 9.73
C ILE A 128 13.36 -2.04 9.45
N PHE A 129 12.16 -2.62 9.57
CA PHE A 129 10.91 -1.89 9.46
C PHE A 129 10.33 -1.62 10.84
N VAL A 130 9.94 -0.37 11.07
CA VAL A 130 9.40 0.10 12.35
C VAL A 130 8.13 0.90 12.09
N ARG A 131 7.05 0.55 12.77
CA ARG A 131 5.79 1.31 12.73
C ARG A 131 5.10 1.31 14.09
N LYS A 132 4.12 2.17 14.23
CA LYS A 132 3.26 2.19 15.40
C LYS A 132 1.86 1.71 15.00
N ARG A 133 1.27 0.79 15.75
CA ARG A 133 -0.09 0.29 15.53
C ARG A 133 -0.81 0.23 16.89
N ASN A 134 -1.98 0.85 16.98
CA ASN A 134 -2.76 0.85 18.22
C ASN A 134 -1.95 1.24 19.46
N ASN A 135 -1.12 2.27 19.33
CA ASN A 135 -0.18 2.75 20.36
C ASN A 135 0.96 1.79 20.75
N LEU A 136 1.08 0.65 20.10
CA LEU A 136 2.18 -0.30 20.28
C LEU A 136 3.20 -0.17 19.15
N TRP A 137 4.48 -0.33 19.47
CA TRP A 137 5.54 -0.38 18.50
C TRP A 137 5.66 -1.79 17.91
N ASP A 138 5.54 -1.86 16.58
CA ASP A 138 5.77 -3.05 15.77
C ASP A 138 7.14 -2.88 15.09
N VAL A 139 8.09 -3.71 15.49
CA VAL A 139 9.48 -3.68 14.99
C VAL A 139 9.79 -5.05 14.41
N GLU A 140 9.95 -5.10 13.10
CA GLU A 140 10.30 -6.34 12.41
C GLU A 140 11.78 -6.69 12.63
N GLU A 141 12.12 -7.97 12.69
CA GLU A 141 13.52 -8.40 12.77
C GLU A 141 14.31 -7.96 11.53
N PRO A 142 15.62 -7.67 11.68
CA PRO A 142 16.45 -7.26 10.58
C PRO A 142 16.47 -8.31 9.47
N VAL A 143 16.25 -7.89 8.23
CA VAL A 143 16.31 -8.77 7.06
C VAL A 143 17.47 -8.36 6.16
N ASP A 144 18.16 -9.36 5.59
CA ASP A 144 19.26 -9.11 4.65
C ASP A 144 18.73 -8.54 3.33
N VAL A 145 19.50 -7.64 2.72
CA VAL A 145 19.20 -7.10 1.38
C VAL A 145 19.50 -8.15 0.32
N ASN A 146 18.47 -8.87 -0.03
CA ASN A 146 18.42 -9.76 -1.19
C ASN A 146 17.31 -9.30 -2.15
N GLU A 147 17.16 -9.91 -3.30
CA GLU A 147 16.18 -9.48 -4.30
C GLU A 147 14.75 -9.47 -3.77
N LYS A 148 14.36 -10.45 -2.96
CA LYS A 148 13.04 -10.53 -2.33
C LYS A 148 12.79 -9.38 -1.33
N ASN A 149 13.75 -9.14 -0.44
CA ASN A 149 13.63 -8.14 0.60
C ASN A 149 13.81 -6.71 0.04
N PHE A 150 14.59 -6.56 -1.01
CA PHE A 150 14.70 -5.30 -1.76
C PHE A 150 13.38 -4.96 -2.47
N LYS A 151 12.71 -5.95 -3.05
CA LYS A 151 11.36 -5.79 -3.57
C LYS A 151 10.39 -5.31 -2.49
N LEU A 152 10.42 -5.93 -1.30
CA LEU A 152 9.58 -5.52 -0.18
C LEU A 152 9.88 -4.07 0.27
N LEU A 153 11.16 -3.68 0.29
CA LEU A 153 11.57 -2.30 0.55
C LEU A 153 10.93 -1.33 -0.44
N LEU A 154 11.04 -1.61 -1.75
CA LEU A 154 10.43 -0.78 -2.79
C LEU A 154 8.91 -0.76 -2.70
N GLN A 155 8.25 -1.90 -2.50
CA GLN A 155 6.80 -1.97 -2.33
C GLN A 155 6.32 -1.08 -1.18
N ARG A 156 6.95 -1.17 -0.01
CA ARG A 156 6.59 -0.36 1.15
C ARG A 156 6.90 1.13 0.94
N LEU A 157 8.01 1.45 0.31
CA LEU A 157 8.37 2.83 -0.01
C LEU A 157 7.35 3.45 -0.98
N PHE A 158 6.99 2.73 -2.03
CA PHE A 158 6.08 3.25 -3.07
C PHE A 158 4.62 3.25 -2.62
N SER A 159 4.14 2.20 -1.95
CA SER A 159 2.74 2.13 -1.52
C SER A 159 2.43 3.09 -0.37
N VAL A 160 3.26 3.14 0.67
CA VAL A 160 3.03 3.99 1.84
C VAL A 160 3.57 5.41 1.62
N GLY A 161 4.78 5.54 1.06
CA GLY A 161 5.44 6.82 0.88
C GLY A 161 4.86 7.62 -0.28
N ILE A 162 4.84 7.04 -1.47
CA ILE A 162 4.52 7.76 -2.70
C ILE A 162 3.02 7.78 -2.95
N GLN A 163 2.30 6.67 -2.74
CA GLN A 163 0.84 6.66 -2.87
C GLN A 163 0.09 7.15 -1.62
N GLY A 164 0.77 7.25 -0.47
CA GLY A 164 0.13 7.59 0.80
C GLY A 164 -0.86 6.53 1.29
N LYS A 165 -0.72 5.28 0.85
CA LYS A 165 -1.62 4.16 1.18
C LYS A 165 -1.22 3.45 2.48
N ALA A 166 -1.03 4.20 3.56
CA ALA A 166 -0.93 3.58 4.88
C ALA A 166 -2.23 2.82 5.21
N LEU A 167 -2.12 1.64 5.84
CA LEU A 167 -3.27 0.82 6.27
C LEU A 167 -3.94 1.47 7.50
N ILE A 168 -4.68 2.54 7.25
CA ILE A 168 -5.49 3.28 8.23
C ILE A 168 -6.93 3.35 7.76
N ILE A 169 -7.85 3.55 8.70
CA ILE A 169 -9.29 3.59 8.43
C ILE A 169 -9.63 4.56 7.30
N ASP A 170 -9.06 5.77 7.32
CA ASP A 170 -9.36 6.79 6.30
C ASP A 170 -8.98 6.33 4.88
N ASN A 171 -7.84 5.66 4.71
CA ASN A 171 -7.43 5.13 3.41
C ASN A 171 -8.27 3.90 3.02
N LEU A 172 -8.59 3.03 3.98
CA LEU A 172 -9.48 1.90 3.73
C LEU A 172 -10.87 2.37 3.30
N VAL A 173 -11.44 3.36 3.99
CA VAL A 173 -12.73 3.94 3.60
C VAL A 173 -12.63 4.58 2.21
N LYS A 174 -11.56 5.30 1.91
CA LYS A 174 -11.37 5.91 0.60
C LYS A 174 -11.23 4.88 -0.52
N ASP A 175 -10.45 3.82 -0.30
CA ASP A 175 -10.13 2.83 -1.34
C ASP A 175 -11.21 1.76 -1.48
N PHE A 176 -11.90 1.39 -0.39
CA PHE A 176 -12.90 0.30 -0.36
C PHE A 176 -14.33 0.78 -0.12
N SER A 177 -14.58 2.09 -0.09
CA SER A 177 -15.95 2.57 0.01
C SER A 177 -16.71 2.31 -1.29
N ILE A 178 -18.01 2.12 -1.15
CA ILE A 178 -18.93 1.88 -2.27
C ILE A 178 -18.93 3.01 -3.32
N VAL A 179 -18.45 4.20 -2.94
CA VAL A 179 -18.32 5.37 -3.83
C VAL A 179 -16.88 5.58 -4.33
N SER A 180 -15.97 4.66 -4.05
CA SER A 180 -14.61 4.71 -4.58
C SER A 180 -14.61 4.42 -6.08
N SER A 181 -13.87 5.22 -6.86
CA SER A 181 -13.74 5.01 -8.32
C SER A 181 -13.18 3.63 -8.66
N ASP A 182 -12.27 3.11 -7.83
CA ASP A 182 -11.67 1.78 -8.04
C ASP A 182 -12.72 0.68 -7.81
N VAL A 183 -13.51 0.78 -6.72
CA VAL A 183 -14.62 -0.15 -6.43
C VAL A 183 -15.68 -0.09 -7.53
N ILE A 184 -16.07 1.10 -7.97
CA ILE A 184 -17.05 1.28 -9.06
C ILE A 184 -16.54 0.62 -10.36
N ASN A 185 -15.27 0.82 -10.73
CA ASN A 185 -14.69 0.21 -11.91
C ASN A 185 -14.63 -1.33 -11.80
N ASP A 186 -14.22 -1.86 -10.65
CA ASP A 186 -14.14 -3.29 -10.43
C ASP A 186 -15.54 -3.93 -10.46
N LEU A 187 -16.54 -3.28 -9.88
CA LEU A 187 -17.93 -3.72 -9.95
C LEU A 187 -18.48 -3.71 -11.39
N LYS A 188 -18.16 -2.70 -12.19
CA LYS A 188 -18.50 -2.66 -13.62
C LYS A 188 -17.91 -3.85 -14.37
N ILE A 189 -16.63 -4.15 -14.13
CA ILE A 189 -15.95 -5.32 -14.72
C ILE A 189 -16.62 -6.64 -14.29
N LEU A 190 -16.93 -6.78 -13.00
CA LEU A 190 -17.62 -7.98 -12.49
C LEU A 190 -18.99 -8.15 -13.12
N LEU A 191 -19.79 -7.10 -13.20
CA LEU A 191 -21.13 -7.13 -13.81
C LEU A 191 -21.08 -7.46 -15.29
N THR A 192 -20.15 -6.84 -16.05
CA THR A 192 -19.96 -7.14 -17.48
C THR A 192 -19.57 -8.62 -17.66
N ASN A 193 -18.59 -9.09 -16.92
CA ASN A 193 -18.17 -10.50 -16.99
C ASN A 193 -19.27 -11.46 -16.59
N PHE A 194 -20.12 -11.07 -15.62
CA PHE A 194 -21.22 -11.87 -15.17
C PHE A 194 -22.35 -11.96 -16.21
N ASN A 195 -22.61 -10.89 -16.95
CA ASN A 195 -23.60 -10.86 -18.02
C ASN A 195 -23.11 -11.60 -19.27
N ASP A 196 -21.83 -11.47 -19.62
CA ASP A 196 -21.24 -12.06 -20.82
C ASP A 196 -20.87 -13.53 -20.67
N ASN A 197 -20.79 -14.03 -19.43
CA ASN A 197 -20.26 -15.35 -19.15
C ASN A 197 -21.38 -16.36 -18.89
N ASN A 198 -21.68 -17.19 -19.88
CA ASN A 198 -22.65 -18.31 -19.78
C ASN A 198 -22.10 -19.55 -19.08
N SER A 199 -21.23 -19.37 -18.09
CA SER A 199 -20.68 -20.51 -17.33
C SER A 199 -21.74 -21.12 -16.41
N ASP A 200 -22.08 -22.38 -16.61
CA ASP A 200 -23.01 -23.13 -15.76
C ASP A 200 -22.66 -23.05 -14.27
N LYS A 201 -21.35 -23.03 -13.98
CA LYS A 201 -20.85 -22.94 -12.60
C LYS A 201 -21.16 -21.57 -11.97
N ILE A 202 -21.00 -20.50 -12.70
CA ILE A 202 -21.29 -19.13 -12.21
C ILE A 202 -22.80 -18.98 -12.01
N ASN A 203 -23.59 -19.44 -12.96
CA ASN A 203 -25.04 -19.40 -12.87
C ASN A 203 -25.55 -20.22 -11.66
N LEU A 204 -24.98 -21.41 -11.43
CA LEU A 204 -25.32 -22.23 -10.27
C LEU A 204 -24.98 -21.53 -8.95
N LEU A 205 -23.80 -20.92 -8.85
CA LEU A 205 -23.39 -20.17 -7.65
C LEU A 205 -24.29 -18.97 -7.40
N TYR A 206 -24.68 -18.26 -8.45
CA TYR A 206 -25.59 -17.12 -8.36
C TYR A 206 -26.99 -17.55 -7.87
N GLU A 207 -27.57 -18.63 -8.43
CA GLU A 207 -28.89 -19.12 -7.99
C GLU A 207 -28.85 -19.62 -6.54
N GLN A 208 -27.80 -20.32 -6.14
CA GLN A 208 -27.61 -20.74 -4.75
C GLN A 208 -27.49 -19.53 -3.81
N TRP A 209 -26.68 -18.54 -4.18
CA TRP A 209 -26.56 -17.30 -3.41
C TRP A 209 -27.89 -16.57 -3.30
N LYS A 210 -28.66 -16.48 -4.37
CA LYS A 210 -29.96 -15.81 -4.41
C LYS A 210 -30.95 -16.44 -3.45
N ILE A 211 -30.99 -17.77 -3.36
CA ILE A 211 -31.80 -18.51 -2.39
C ILE A 211 -31.37 -18.19 -0.97
N LEU A 212 -30.07 -18.33 -0.66
CA LEU A 212 -29.53 -18.06 0.67
C LEU A 212 -29.75 -16.62 1.10
N PHE A 213 -29.51 -15.65 0.21
CA PHE A 213 -29.68 -14.23 0.51
C PHE A 213 -31.13 -13.89 0.82
N ARG A 214 -32.10 -14.50 0.09
CA ARG A 214 -33.54 -14.37 0.37
C ARG A 214 -33.87 -14.93 1.75
N GLU A 215 -33.37 -16.13 2.07
CA GLU A 215 -33.67 -16.79 3.35
C GLU A 215 -33.05 -16.05 4.55
N VAL A 216 -31.81 -15.56 4.41
CA VAL A 216 -31.07 -14.91 5.50
C VAL A 216 -31.51 -13.45 5.68
N CYS A 217 -31.65 -12.70 4.59
CA CYS A 217 -31.95 -11.26 4.62
C CYS A 217 -33.44 -10.94 4.54
N GLY A 218 -34.31 -11.91 4.23
CA GLY A 218 -35.74 -11.70 4.01
C GLY A 218 -36.03 -10.77 2.82
N TYR A 219 -35.08 -10.65 1.88
CA TYR A 219 -35.14 -9.69 0.78
C TYR A 219 -35.72 -10.33 -0.48
N GLU A 220 -36.77 -9.72 -1.02
CA GLU A 220 -37.34 -10.13 -2.30
C GLU A 220 -36.80 -9.23 -3.41
N PHE A 221 -36.13 -9.84 -4.41
CA PHE A 221 -35.51 -9.12 -5.51
C PHE A 221 -36.47 -8.49 -6.51
N ASP A 222 -37.80 -8.76 -6.38
CA ASP A 222 -38.84 -8.22 -7.24
C ASP A 222 -39.24 -6.77 -6.89
N THR A 223 -38.51 -6.13 -5.99
CA THR A 223 -38.78 -4.79 -5.49
C THR A 223 -38.31 -3.67 -6.38
N LYS A 224 -39.28 -2.87 -6.77
CA LYS A 224 -39.31 -1.46 -7.22
C LYS A 224 -38.10 -0.87 -7.98
N LYS A 225 -38.37 -0.52 -9.23
CA LYS A 225 -37.49 0.25 -10.14
C LYS A 225 -36.81 1.50 -9.54
N ILE A 226 -37.28 2.06 -8.44
CA ILE A 226 -36.68 3.24 -7.79
C ILE A 226 -35.35 2.88 -7.08
N GLU A 227 -35.34 1.79 -6.33
CA GLU A 227 -34.13 1.32 -5.62
C GLU A 227 -33.03 0.91 -6.60
N ILE A 228 -33.41 0.33 -7.74
CA ILE A 228 -32.46 -0.01 -8.82
C ILE A 228 -31.84 1.25 -9.42
N LYS A 229 -32.61 2.29 -9.67
CA LYS A 229 -32.11 3.54 -10.26
C LYS A 229 -31.11 4.25 -9.33
N GLU A 230 -31.37 4.28 -8.03
CA GLU A 230 -30.46 4.85 -7.06
C GLU A 230 -29.15 4.05 -6.98
N LEU A 231 -29.23 2.71 -7.01
CA LEU A 231 -28.07 1.84 -7.02
C LEU A 231 -27.25 1.99 -8.31
N LEU A 232 -27.91 1.97 -9.47
CA LEU A 232 -27.27 2.20 -10.77
C LEU A 232 -26.58 3.56 -10.84
N SER A 233 -27.25 4.60 -10.35
CA SER A 233 -26.68 5.95 -10.26
C SER A 233 -25.46 6.00 -9.35
N THR A 234 -25.50 5.34 -8.21
CA THR A 234 -24.36 5.26 -7.27
C THR A 234 -23.15 4.57 -7.88
N PHE A 235 -23.39 3.53 -8.68
CA PHE A 235 -22.31 2.79 -9.36
C PHE A 235 -22.02 3.27 -10.77
N GLU A 236 -22.63 4.39 -11.21
CA GLU A 236 -22.45 4.93 -12.58
C GLU A 236 -22.69 3.87 -13.68
N ILE A 237 -23.69 3.02 -13.49
CA ILE A 237 -24.07 1.97 -14.44
C ILE A 237 -25.22 2.50 -15.30
N GLU A 238 -25.04 2.54 -16.62
CA GLU A 238 -26.00 3.11 -17.56
C GLU A 238 -27.06 2.11 -18.06
N ASP A 239 -26.92 0.82 -17.75
CA ASP A 239 -27.81 -0.23 -18.25
C ASP A 239 -29.08 -0.35 -17.40
N GLU A 240 -30.21 0.11 -17.96
CA GLU A 240 -31.52 0.08 -17.29
C GLU A 240 -32.13 -1.34 -17.21
N ASP A 241 -31.61 -2.32 -17.93
CA ASP A 241 -32.12 -3.69 -18.00
C ASP A 241 -31.38 -4.68 -17.06
N ILE A 242 -30.44 -4.19 -16.27
CA ILE A 242 -29.72 -5.04 -15.31
C ILE A 242 -30.60 -5.46 -14.15
N ASP A 243 -30.62 -6.75 -13.86
CA ASP A 243 -31.30 -7.35 -12.72
C ASP A 243 -30.62 -6.90 -11.41
N LEU A 244 -31.40 -6.27 -10.50
CA LEU A 244 -30.94 -5.82 -9.18
C LEU A 244 -30.22 -6.94 -8.41
N SER A 245 -30.69 -8.17 -8.51
CA SER A 245 -30.06 -9.30 -7.83
C SER A 245 -28.64 -9.56 -8.32
N LYS A 246 -28.34 -9.29 -9.57
CA LYS A 246 -26.98 -9.39 -10.14
C LYS A 246 -26.06 -8.32 -9.61
N ILE A 247 -26.56 -7.09 -9.44
CA ILE A 247 -25.79 -5.99 -8.85
C ILE A 247 -25.43 -6.31 -7.41
N ILE A 248 -26.40 -6.74 -6.61
CA ILE A 248 -26.19 -7.10 -5.21
C ILE A 248 -25.24 -8.30 -5.10
N PHE A 249 -25.36 -9.28 -6.00
CA PHE A 249 -24.43 -10.41 -6.07
C PHE A 249 -23.00 -9.98 -6.39
N ALA A 250 -22.81 -9.05 -7.34
CA ALA A 250 -21.49 -8.51 -7.67
C ALA A 250 -20.88 -7.74 -6.49
N ILE A 251 -21.67 -6.90 -5.81
CA ILE A 251 -21.27 -6.17 -4.61
C ILE A 251 -20.85 -7.16 -3.51
N HIS A 252 -21.69 -8.15 -3.23
CA HIS A 252 -21.41 -9.15 -2.22
C HIS A 252 -20.17 -9.98 -2.55
N THR A 253 -20.00 -10.35 -3.82
CA THR A 253 -18.82 -11.07 -4.30
C THR A 253 -17.55 -10.23 -4.14
N TYR A 254 -17.60 -8.95 -4.52
CA TYR A 254 -16.50 -8.01 -4.36
C TYR A 254 -16.02 -7.97 -2.90
N TYR A 255 -16.92 -7.67 -1.97
CA TYR A 255 -16.58 -7.55 -0.55
C TYR A 255 -16.31 -8.88 0.18
N ALA A 256 -16.68 -10.02 -0.41
CA ALA A 256 -16.32 -11.33 0.13
C ALA A 256 -14.92 -11.81 -0.29
N LEU A 257 -14.34 -11.19 -1.34
CA LEU A 257 -12.98 -11.52 -1.82
C LEU A 257 -11.89 -10.70 -1.12
N PHE A 258 -12.25 -9.65 -0.40
CA PHE A 258 -11.37 -8.77 0.38
C PHE A 258 -11.62 -8.87 1.87
#